data_107da1062f65e74a82636115318fbdb7
#
_entry.id   107da1062f65e74a82636115318fbdb7
#
_cell.length_a   1.000
_cell.length_b   1.000
_cell.length_c   1.000
_cell.angle_alpha   90.00
_cell.angle_beta   90.00
_cell.angle_gamma   90.00
#
_symmetry.space_group_name_H-M   'P 1'
#
loop_
_entity.id
_entity.type
_entity.pdbx_description
1 polymer ?
#
loop_
_entity_poly.entity_id
_entity_poly.type
_entity_poly.pdbx_seq_one_letter_code
_entity_poly.pdbx_strand_id
1 'polypeptide(L)'
;MKNNIVSHIKFTIKDGCVEDFLAAQAKIDSDPLFSALRTFTIQPEENVFIVTNICDDIDQVMSIQEKALQWLDEIEPLLVCTEDGSRTEAWSGPVTFGRCEATPCAPYS
;
A
#
# COMPACT_ATOMS: atom_id res chain seq x y z
N MET A 1 -3.46 4.83 24.22
CA MET A 1 -4.12 4.41 22.97
C MET A 1 -3.22 4.73 21.79
N LYS A 2 -2.95 3.75 20.99
CA LYS A 2 -2.11 3.95 19.82
C LYS A 2 -2.88 4.66 18.71
N ASN A 3 -2.23 5.58 18.05
CA ASN A 3 -2.77 6.21 16.87
C ASN A 3 -2.24 5.48 15.65
N ASN A 4 -3.02 4.55 15.15
CA ASN A 4 -2.68 3.87 13.91
C ASN A 4 -2.60 4.89 12.78
N ILE A 5 -1.64 4.70 11.90
CA ILE A 5 -1.51 5.49 10.69
C ILE A 5 -1.83 4.60 9.52
N VAL A 6 -2.82 5.02 8.74
CA VAL A 6 -3.26 4.26 7.57
C VAL A 6 -2.80 4.97 6.31
N SER A 7 -2.27 4.22 5.37
CA SER A 7 -1.97 4.75 4.05
C SER A 7 -2.68 3.93 2.98
N HIS A 8 -3.22 4.62 2.01
CA HIS A 8 -3.85 4.02 0.83
C HIS A 8 -3.03 4.46 -0.38
N ILE A 9 -2.62 3.50 -1.19
CA ILE A 9 -1.85 3.79 -2.40
C ILE A 9 -2.57 3.16 -3.57
N LYS A 10 -2.99 4.00 -4.51
CA LYS A 10 -3.69 3.55 -5.72
C LYS A 10 -2.69 3.41 -6.86
N PHE A 11 -2.67 2.22 -7.43
CA PHE A 11 -1.85 1.90 -8.60
C PHE A 11 -2.76 1.69 -9.80
N THR A 12 -2.44 2.34 -10.91
CA THR A 12 -3.08 2.05 -12.19
C THR A 12 -2.04 1.35 -13.06
N ILE A 13 -2.35 0.14 -13.50
CA ILE A 13 -1.41 -0.75 -14.17
C ILE A 13 -1.64 -0.71 -15.66
N LYS A 14 -0.56 -0.68 -16.43
CA LYS A 14 -0.64 -0.74 -17.89
C LYS A 14 -1.28 -2.05 -18.35
N ASP A 15 -2.01 -2.00 -19.45
CA ASP A 15 -2.59 -3.20 -20.04
C ASP A 15 -1.51 -4.26 -20.27
N GLY A 16 -1.82 -5.48 -19.87
CA GLY A 16 -0.89 -6.61 -20.04
C GLY A 16 0.17 -6.71 -18.96
N CYS A 17 0.21 -5.79 -17.99
CA CYS A 17 1.23 -5.78 -16.94
C CYS A 17 0.72 -6.20 -15.58
N VAL A 18 -0.55 -6.61 -15.48
CA VAL A 18 -1.16 -6.95 -14.18
C VAL A 18 -0.45 -8.12 -13.52
N GLU A 19 -0.13 -9.17 -14.26
CA GLU A 19 0.56 -10.33 -13.68
C GLU A 19 1.94 -9.96 -13.16
N ASP A 20 2.67 -9.13 -13.89
CA ASP A 20 3.99 -8.66 -13.47
C ASP A 20 3.89 -7.80 -12.20
N PHE A 21 2.85 -6.97 -12.14
CA PHE A 21 2.60 -6.16 -10.94
C PHE A 21 2.31 -7.04 -9.72
N LEU A 22 1.44 -8.04 -9.88
CA LEU A 22 1.09 -8.94 -8.78
C LEU A 22 2.31 -9.74 -8.30
N ALA A 23 3.16 -10.16 -9.22
CA ALA A 23 4.40 -10.85 -8.86
C ALA A 23 5.34 -9.91 -8.08
N ALA A 24 5.46 -8.67 -8.52
CA ALA A 24 6.29 -7.69 -7.83
C ALA A 24 5.75 -7.37 -6.43
N GLN A 25 4.42 -7.30 -6.29
CA GLN A 25 3.81 -7.08 -5.00
C GLN A 25 4.04 -8.24 -4.04
N ALA A 26 3.91 -9.47 -4.53
CA ALA A 26 4.18 -10.65 -3.72
C ALA A 26 5.64 -10.64 -3.23
N LYS A 27 6.55 -10.21 -4.07
CA LYS A 27 7.97 -10.12 -3.72
C LYS A 27 8.22 -9.13 -2.58
N ILE A 28 7.64 -7.93 -2.66
CA ILE A 28 7.85 -6.95 -1.60
C ILE A 28 7.14 -7.36 -0.31
N ASP A 29 5.97 -7.99 -0.41
CA ASP A 29 5.25 -8.47 0.76
C ASP A 29 6.02 -9.53 1.53
N SER A 30 6.92 -10.24 0.87
CA SER A 30 7.77 -11.24 1.52
C SER A 30 8.96 -10.62 2.25
N ASP A 31 9.23 -9.34 2.05
CA ASP A 31 10.31 -8.64 2.75
C ASP A 31 9.94 -8.52 4.24
N PRO A 32 10.89 -8.82 5.15
CA PRO A 32 10.60 -8.76 6.60
C PRO A 32 10.02 -7.44 7.09
N LEU A 33 10.41 -6.32 6.49
CA LEU A 33 9.87 -5.02 6.88
C LEU A 33 8.38 -4.93 6.56
N PHE A 34 7.97 -5.44 5.41
CA PHE A 34 6.57 -5.34 4.98
C PHE A 34 5.71 -6.46 5.53
N SER A 35 6.28 -7.65 5.74
CA SER A 35 5.52 -8.76 6.30
C SER A 35 5.08 -8.51 7.73
N ALA A 36 5.71 -7.57 8.42
CA ALA A 36 5.31 -7.17 9.77
C ALA A 36 4.13 -6.20 9.78
N LEU A 37 3.75 -5.66 8.64
CA LEU A 37 2.64 -4.71 8.54
C LEU A 37 1.31 -5.43 8.39
N ARG A 38 0.28 -4.79 8.93
CA ARG A 38 -1.08 -5.16 8.56
C ARG A 38 -1.35 -4.49 7.21
N THR A 39 -1.65 -5.30 6.21
CA THR A 39 -1.83 -4.78 4.86
C THR A 39 -2.87 -5.61 4.12
N PHE A 40 -3.55 -4.98 3.18
CA PHE A 40 -4.43 -5.67 2.25
C PHE A 40 -4.52 -4.87 0.95
N THR A 41 -4.93 -5.55 -0.10
CA THR A 41 -5.07 -4.95 -1.41
C THR A 41 -6.47 -5.23 -1.94
N ILE A 42 -7.11 -4.22 -2.49
CA ILE A 42 -8.37 -4.39 -3.21
C ILE A 42 -8.15 -4.08 -4.68
N GLN A 43 -9.01 -4.62 -5.51
CA GLN A 43 -8.96 -4.43 -6.97
C GLN A 43 -10.31 -3.89 -7.44
N PRO A 44 -10.52 -2.57 -7.39
CA PRO A 44 -11.81 -1.99 -7.78
C PRO A 44 -12.13 -2.13 -9.26
N GLU A 45 -11.10 -2.16 -10.10
CA GLU A 45 -11.22 -2.30 -11.55
C GLU A 45 -10.10 -3.21 -12.03
N GLU A 46 -10.21 -3.66 -13.29
CA GLU A 46 -9.28 -4.65 -13.84
C GLU A 46 -7.81 -4.28 -13.70
N ASN A 47 -7.47 -3.02 -13.95
CA ASN A 47 -6.09 -2.54 -13.91
C ASN A 47 -5.80 -1.62 -12.73
N VAL A 48 -6.69 -1.59 -11.72
CA VAL A 48 -6.55 -0.67 -10.58
C VAL A 48 -6.46 -1.46 -9.29
N PHE A 49 -5.42 -1.17 -8.52
CA PHE A 49 -5.19 -1.79 -7.21
C PHE A 49 -5.00 -0.71 -6.17
N ILE A 50 -5.63 -0.89 -5.02
CA ILE A 50 -5.44 0.01 -3.88
C ILE A 50 -4.86 -0.82 -2.74
N VAL A 51 -3.63 -0.49 -2.35
CA VAL A 51 -2.93 -1.15 -1.26
C VAL A 51 -3.11 -0.31 -0.01
N THR A 52 -3.59 -0.95 1.05
CA THR A 52 -3.79 -0.29 2.34
C THR A 52 -2.80 -0.87 3.34
N ASN A 53 -2.02 0.00 3.95
CA ASN A 53 -1.09 -0.35 5.02
C ASN A 53 -1.53 0.29 6.32
N ILE A 54 -1.49 -0.47 7.40
CA ILE A 54 -1.83 0.02 8.73
C ILE A 54 -0.57 -0.08 9.59
N CYS A 55 -0.04 1.06 9.97
CA CYS A 55 1.15 1.14 10.80
C CYS A 55 0.78 1.53 12.23
N ASP A 56 1.52 1.01 13.20
CA ASP A 56 1.26 1.28 14.61
C ASP A 56 1.59 2.72 14.99
N ASP A 57 2.62 3.29 14.37
CA ASP A 57 3.09 4.64 14.66
C ASP A 57 3.89 5.19 13.49
N ILE A 58 4.33 6.45 13.63
CA ILE A 58 5.08 7.13 12.57
C ILE A 58 6.46 6.49 12.34
N ASP A 59 7.07 5.94 13.37
CA ASP A 59 8.38 5.30 13.24
C ASP A 59 8.29 4.09 12.30
N GLN A 60 7.21 3.32 12.38
CA GLN A 60 6.99 2.21 11.48
C GLN A 60 6.80 2.69 10.03
N VAL A 61 6.07 3.79 9.83
CA VAL A 61 5.92 4.39 8.51
C VAL A 61 7.29 4.76 7.94
N MET A 62 8.11 5.42 8.74
CA MET A 62 9.42 5.88 8.27
C MET A 62 10.37 4.73 7.98
N SER A 63 10.27 3.64 8.73
CA SER A 63 11.14 2.49 8.55
C SER A 63 10.95 1.79 7.21
N ILE A 64 9.77 1.89 6.62
CA ILE A 64 9.47 1.22 5.35
C ILE A 64 9.53 2.16 4.15
N GLN A 65 9.57 3.47 4.38
CA GLN A 65 9.42 4.46 3.33
C GLN A 65 10.49 4.35 2.25
N GLU A 66 11.74 4.24 2.64
CA GLU A 66 12.83 4.16 1.68
C GLU A 66 12.71 2.92 0.80
N LYS A 67 12.39 1.79 1.40
CA LYS A 67 12.24 0.54 0.66
C LYS A 67 11.03 0.59 -0.27
N ALA A 68 9.95 1.21 0.19
CA ALA A 68 8.78 1.38 -0.65
C ALA A 68 9.08 2.25 -1.87
N LEU A 69 9.85 3.31 -1.70
CA LEU A 69 10.26 4.18 -2.81
C LEU A 69 11.14 3.43 -3.80
N GLN A 70 12.06 2.60 -3.32
CA GLN A 70 12.89 1.77 -4.19
C GLN A 70 12.05 0.80 -5.01
N TRP A 71 11.06 0.19 -4.37
CA TRP A 71 10.16 -0.72 -5.06
C TRP A 71 9.33 0.00 -6.12
N LEU A 72 8.85 1.22 -5.81
CA LEU A 72 8.14 2.04 -6.79
C LEU A 72 8.99 2.34 -8.01
N ASP A 73 10.28 2.61 -7.82
CA ASP A 73 11.20 2.82 -8.93
C ASP A 73 11.29 1.57 -9.82
N GLU A 74 11.31 0.40 -9.20
CA GLU A 74 11.40 -0.86 -9.93
C GLU A 74 10.15 -1.15 -10.75
N ILE A 75 8.97 -0.82 -10.24
CA ILE A 75 7.71 -1.13 -10.91
C ILE A 75 7.19 0.00 -11.79
N GLU A 76 7.85 1.14 -11.79
CA GLU A 76 7.38 2.29 -12.57
C GLU A 76 7.04 1.96 -14.03
N PRO A 77 7.83 1.13 -14.75
CA PRO A 77 7.48 0.77 -16.13
C PRO A 77 6.14 0.06 -16.29
N LEU A 78 5.59 -0.50 -15.20
CA LEU A 78 4.30 -1.19 -15.23
C LEU A 78 3.13 -0.25 -15.00
N LEU A 79 3.39 0.98 -14.58
CA LEU A 79 2.36 1.91 -14.11
C LEU A 79 1.95 2.91 -15.16
N VAL A 80 0.66 3.27 -15.12
CA VAL A 80 0.15 4.43 -15.85
C VAL A 80 0.27 5.62 -14.90
N CYS A 81 1.07 6.61 -15.28
CA CYS A 81 1.23 7.81 -14.46
C CYS A 81 -0.05 8.65 -14.49
N THR A 82 -0.28 9.41 -13.41
CA THR A 82 -1.40 10.34 -13.33
C THR A 82 -1.15 11.55 -14.24
N GLU A 83 -2.16 12.40 -14.40
CA GLU A 83 -2.06 13.57 -15.25
C GLU A 83 -0.92 14.51 -14.86
N ASP A 84 -0.61 14.58 -13.56
CA ASP A 84 0.50 15.42 -13.08
C ASP A 84 1.86 14.70 -13.11
N GLY A 85 1.90 13.50 -13.69
CA GLY A 85 3.13 12.73 -13.82
C GLY A 85 3.47 11.88 -12.62
N SER A 86 2.61 11.80 -11.62
CA SER A 86 2.83 10.95 -10.44
C SER A 86 2.64 9.49 -10.77
N ARG A 87 3.46 8.63 -10.16
CA ARG A 87 3.39 7.17 -10.37
C ARG A 87 2.18 6.55 -9.70
N THR A 88 1.73 7.15 -8.61
CA THR A 88 0.62 6.63 -7.81
C THR A 88 -0.18 7.78 -7.25
N GLU A 89 -1.38 7.47 -6.78
CA GLU A 89 -2.15 8.38 -5.95
C GLU A 89 -2.14 7.80 -4.53
N ALA A 90 -1.77 8.62 -3.56
CA ALA A 90 -1.59 8.13 -2.19
C ALA A 90 -2.20 9.09 -1.17
N TRP A 91 -2.76 8.51 -0.13
CA TRP A 91 -3.32 9.22 1.01
C TRP A 91 -2.83 8.56 2.27
N SER A 92 -2.48 9.33 3.29
CA SER A 92 -2.13 8.76 4.58
C SER A 92 -2.51 9.72 5.69
N GLY A 93 -2.79 9.16 6.86
CA GLY A 93 -3.13 9.94 8.02
C GLY A 93 -3.42 9.06 9.21
N PRO A 94 -3.52 9.69 10.39
CA PRO A 94 -3.87 8.94 11.60
C PRO A 94 -5.34 8.54 11.56
N VAL A 95 -5.65 7.40 12.16
CA VAL A 95 -7.03 7.00 12.36
C VAL A 95 -7.65 7.89 13.43
N THR A 96 -8.67 8.62 13.05
CA THR A 96 -9.36 9.52 13.98
C THR A 96 -10.64 8.92 14.50
N PHE A 97 -11.16 7.89 13.84
CA PHE A 97 -12.43 7.27 14.18
C PHE A 97 -12.48 5.86 13.59
N GLY A 98 -12.80 4.87 14.40
CA GLY A 98 -12.88 3.50 13.95
C GLY A 98 -12.75 2.50 15.06
N ARG A 99 -12.71 1.22 14.71
CA ARG A 99 -12.68 0.11 15.67
C ARG A 99 -11.48 -0.82 15.49
N CYS A 100 -10.48 -0.37 14.76
CA CYS A 100 -9.31 -1.22 14.48
C CYS A 100 -8.54 -1.61 15.74
N GLU A 101 -8.62 -0.80 16.77
CA GLU A 101 -7.92 -1.07 18.03
C GLU A 101 -8.65 -2.06 18.92
N ALA A 102 -9.96 -2.09 18.86
CA ALA A 102 -10.74 -2.97 19.71
C ALA A 102 -10.49 -4.44 19.38
N THR A 103 -10.30 -4.72 18.11
CA THR A 103 -9.94 -6.04 17.62
C THR A 103 -9.05 -5.83 16.42
N PRO A 104 -8.26 -6.83 16.04
CA PRO A 104 -7.57 -6.73 14.75
C PRO A 104 -8.58 -6.37 13.68
N CYS A 105 -8.24 -5.58 12.73
CA CYS A 105 -9.16 -4.99 11.74
C CYS A 105 -10.11 -5.96 11.04
N ALA A 106 -9.98 -7.23 11.33
CA ALA A 106 -10.85 -8.28 10.84
C ALA A 106 -12.36 -7.97 10.96
N PRO A 107 -12.82 -7.32 12.01
CA PRO A 107 -14.26 -7.10 12.17
C PRO A 107 -14.90 -6.25 11.11
N TYR A 108 -14.15 -5.67 10.24
CA TYR A 108 -14.73 -4.98 9.10
C TYR A 108 -15.21 -5.93 8.02
N SER A 109 -14.81 -7.14 8.12
CA SER A 109 -15.25 -8.15 7.18
C SER A 109 -16.58 -8.74 7.58
#